data_95506f075af74e97edb3f4b33b7e6c93
#
_entry.id   95506f075af74e97edb3f4b33b7e6c93
#
_cell.length_a   1.000
_cell.length_b   1.000
_cell.length_c   1.000
_cell.angle_alpha   90.00
_cell.angle_beta   90.00
_cell.angle_gamma   90.00
#
_symmetry.space_group_name_H-M   'P 1'
#
loop_
_entity.id
_entity.type
_entity.pdbx_description
1 polymer ?
#
loop_
_entity_poly.entity_id
_entity_poly.type
_entity_poly.pdbx_seq_one_letter_code
_entity_poly.pdbx_strand_id
1 'polypeptide(L)'
;MSGQTTKFPTYFGVFLLISTLFLPAIQLGSKLPSLHWIDLGFPIMVLSVLMNRSKLQLTNYHGLAFLMAIYVGLTLLVQQHPSSNSDYFEIYKWLKYGVLFLFFGLLDFQFIKRSIPWIFILLTVFNLLHFFNFPGVNTLLEKTYGGGLHIQFFGKNSLGLPAVKRMVGTMANPNINALLFTFFSIYFLPLQFERKRLFLFLMAMTMVFLCQSRTALVVVFVLFSYLGIFHSKIWSRKEWLQVFVGVIFSFLIAWMLCTSFFQYAAYNSSLLDGTALFSGSVRGRFETWSLLGNQIIEQPLFGHGPYKSYFYLNHIYSENEYILMAWRYGFFGLVAYLLLYFWPLKLFIQLKKQEFIPFILVLLTMLVSALTNNPFTERNIEVLFCLNLAWALKCFQDLKNEQGKK
;
A
#
# COMPACT_ATOMS: atom_id res chain seq x y z
N MET A 1 4.32 -18.66 30.72
CA MET A 1 3.24 -17.70 31.02
C MET A 1 2.64 -17.26 29.69
N SER A 2 1.46 -17.77 29.34
CA SER A 2 0.72 -17.35 28.15
C SER A 2 0.28 -15.90 28.34
N GLY A 3 0.95 -14.97 27.68
CA GLY A 3 0.58 -13.56 27.75
C GLY A 3 -0.88 -13.38 27.31
N GLN A 4 -1.75 -13.02 28.26
CA GLN A 4 -3.10 -12.58 27.91
C GLN A 4 -2.97 -11.39 26.97
N THR A 5 -3.18 -11.65 25.67
CA THR A 5 -3.35 -10.61 24.67
C THR A 5 -4.55 -9.77 25.11
N THR A 6 -4.36 -8.48 25.29
CA THR A 6 -5.47 -7.59 25.66
C THR A 6 -6.45 -7.58 24.51
N LYS A 7 -7.66 -8.07 24.72
CA LYS A 7 -8.70 -8.19 23.67
C LYS A 7 -9.02 -6.83 23.03
N PHE A 8 -9.02 -5.76 23.83
CA PHE A 8 -9.36 -4.41 23.36
C PHE A 8 -8.49 -3.90 22.21
N PRO A 9 -7.13 -3.87 22.27
CA PRO A 9 -6.32 -3.43 21.15
C PRO A 9 -6.59 -4.22 19.87
N THR A 10 -6.83 -5.53 19.97
CA THR A 10 -7.10 -6.37 18.81
C THR A 10 -8.43 -6.02 18.13
N TYR A 11 -9.52 -5.88 18.88
CA TYR A 11 -10.81 -5.47 18.30
C TYR A 11 -10.74 -4.06 17.71
N PHE A 12 -10.08 -3.15 18.42
CA PHE A 12 -9.88 -1.78 17.92
C PHE A 12 -8.99 -1.75 16.67
N GLY A 13 -7.95 -2.59 16.60
CA GLY A 13 -7.12 -2.73 15.41
C GLY A 13 -7.90 -3.24 14.20
N VAL A 14 -8.79 -4.23 14.37
CA VAL A 14 -9.69 -4.69 13.29
C VAL A 14 -10.67 -3.59 12.89
N PHE A 15 -11.23 -2.85 13.85
CA PHE A 15 -12.09 -1.70 13.55
C PHE A 15 -11.35 -0.65 12.73
N LEU A 16 -10.12 -0.30 13.10
CA LEU A 16 -9.28 0.65 12.34
C LEU A 16 -8.99 0.14 10.93
N LEU A 17 -8.71 -1.16 10.79
CA LEU A 17 -8.48 -1.76 9.48
C LEU A 17 -9.73 -1.67 8.60
N ILE A 18 -10.88 -2.06 9.11
CA ILE A 18 -12.16 -1.98 8.38
C ILE A 18 -12.49 -0.52 8.05
N SER A 19 -12.40 0.38 9.01
CA SER A 19 -12.72 1.80 8.78
C SER A 19 -11.79 2.43 7.74
N THR A 20 -10.49 2.09 7.74
CA THR A 20 -9.53 2.58 6.77
C THR A 20 -9.82 2.06 5.35
N LEU A 21 -10.29 0.83 5.21
CA LEU A 21 -10.57 0.21 3.92
C LEU A 21 -11.95 0.55 3.36
N PHE A 22 -12.94 0.80 4.21
CA PHE A 22 -14.33 0.95 3.80
C PHE A 22 -14.94 2.32 4.04
N LEU A 23 -14.37 3.13 4.92
CA LEU A 23 -14.98 4.42 5.25
C LEU A 23 -14.22 5.57 4.61
N PRO A 24 -14.93 6.59 4.10
CA PRO A 24 -14.32 7.76 3.50
C PRO A 24 -13.59 8.60 4.56
N ALA A 25 -12.65 9.41 4.09
CA ALA A 25 -12.05 10.45 4.90
C ALA A 25 -13.08 11.51 5.26
N ILE A 26 -12.98 12.07 6.46
CA ILE A 26 -13.83 13.15 6.94
C ILE A 26 -13.22 14.48 6.50
N GLN A 27 -13.94 15.23 5.69
CA GLN A 27 -13.53 16.56 5.28
C GLN A 27 -14.02 17.60 6.30
N LEU A 28 -13.10 18.24 6.99
CA LEU A 28 -13.42 19.28 8.00
C LEU A 28 -13.59 20.67 7.40
N GLY A 29 -13.35 20.83 6.11
CA GLY A 29 -13.45 22.10 5.38
C GLY A 29 -12.41 22.21 4.27
N SER A 30 -12.52 23.24 3.43
CA SER A 30 -11.63 23.42 2.25
C SER A 30 -10.18 23.75 2.60
N LYS A 31 -9.91 24.26 3.79
CA LYS A 31 -8.57 24.68 4.25
C LYS A 31 -7.88 23.68 5.18
N LEU A 32 -8.59 22.67 5.66
CA LEU A 32 -8.05 21.67 6.57
C LEU A 32 -7.79 20.35 5.81
N PRO A 33 -6.73 19.61 6.16
CA PRO A 33 -6.51 18.30 5.58
C PRO A 33 -7.66 17.36 5.98
N SER A 34 -8.02 16.46 5.08
CA SER A 34 -8.99 15.41 5.39
C SER A 34 -8.47 14.52 6.53
N LEU A 35 -9.33 14.29 7.55
CA LEU A 35 -9.05 13.34 8.62
C LEU A 35 -9.51 11.95 8.22
N HIS A 36 -8.66 10.98 8.42
CA HIS A 36 -9.02 9.57 8.29
C HIS A 36 -9.38 8.98 9.65
N TRP A 37 -10.10 7.89 9.66
CA TRP A 37 -10.51 7.18 10.87
C TRP A 37 -9.33 6.78 11.75
N ILE A 38 -8.18 6.51 11.12
CA ILE A 38 -6.94 6.21 11.84
C ILE A 38 -6.39 7.43 12.58
N ASP A 39 -6.61 8.63 12.06
CA ASP A 39 -6.20 9.88 12.72
C ASP A 39 -7.08 10.12 13.96
N LEU A 40 -8.38 9.81 13.88
CA LEU A 40 -9.29 9.83 15.04
C LEU A 40 -8.94 8.75 16.06
N GLY A 41 -8.47 7.60 15.61
CA GLY A 41 -8.01 6.52 16.47
C GLY A 41 -6.64 6.75 17.11
N PHE A 42 -5.88 7.75 16.66
CA PHE A 42 -4.51 7.98 17.10
C PHE A 42 -4.35 8.13 18.64
N PRO A 43 -5.18 8.93 19.35
CA PRO A 43 -5.07 9.03 20.79
C PRO A 43 -5.30 7.69 21.51
N ILE A 44 -6.24 6.88 21.01
CA ILE A 44 -6.54 5.55 21.57
C ILE A 44 -5.36 4.59 21.32
N MET A 45 -4.71 4.66 20.15
CA MET A 45 -3.50 3.88 19.87
C MET A 45 -2.37 4.25 20.82
N VAL A 46 -2.09 5.55 21.00
CA VAL A 46 -1.07 6.04 21.95
C VAL A 46 -1.35 5.54 23.35
N LEU A 47 -2.58 5.70 23.84
CA LEU A 47 -2.97 5.23 25.16
C LEU A 47 -2.80 3.70 25.30
N SER A 48 -3.22 2.94 24.28
CA SER A 48 -3.05 1.48 24.27
C SER A 48 -1.58 1.06 24.32
N VAL A 49 -0.70 1.78 23.61
CA VAL A 49 0.75 1.55 23.62
C VAL A 49 1.32 1.84 25.01
N LEU A 50 0.98 2.98 25.61
CA LEU A 50 1.45 3.36 26.95
C LEU A 50 0.99 2.40 28.03
N MET A 51 -0.28 2.00 28.02
CA MET A 51 -0.85 1.06 29.00
C MET A 51 -0.28 -0.36 28.87
N ASN A 52 0.20 -0.75 27.69
CA ASN A 52 0.74 -2.08 27.42
C ASN A 52 2.25 -2.07 27.13
N ARG A 53 2.97 -1.05 27.60
CA ARG A 53 4.41 -0.88 27.33
C ARG A 53 5.26 -2.08 27.72
N SER A 54 4.89 -2.80 28.79
CA SER A 54 5.59 -4.01 29.26
C SER A 54 5.48 -5.20 28.30
N LYS A 55 4.51 -5.19 27.39
CA LYS A 55 4.31 -6.23 26.37
C LYS A 55 4.95 -5.89 25.03
N LEU A 56 5.43 -4.65 24.86
CA LEU A 56 6.07 -4.20 23.64
C LEU A 56 7.48 -4.75 23.56
N GLN A 57 7.78 -5.33 22.42
CA GLN A 57 9.14 -5.75 22.08
C GLN A 57 9.70 -4.74 21.08
N LEU A 58 10.42 -3.76 21.63
CA LEU A 58 11.04 -2.72 20.82
C LEU A 58 12.19 -3.30 20.01
N THR A 59 12.29 -2.87 18.76
CA THR A 59 13.40 -3.18 17.85
C THR A 59 14.01 -1.87 17.34
N ASN A 60 15.19 -1.94 16.77
CA ASN A 60 15.84 -0.78 16.16
C ASN A 60 14.99 -0.18 15.01
N TYR A 61 14.10 -0.97 14.42
CA TYR A 61 13.17 -0.49 13.38
C TYR A 61 12.20 0.56 13.92
N HIS A 62 11.70 0.41 15.16
CA HIS A 62 10.84 1.42 15.78
C HIS A 62 11.59 2.75 15.96
N GLY A 63 12.88 2.66 16.36
CA GLY A 63 13.76 3.82 16.46
C GLY A 63 13.90 4.55 15.13
N LEU A 64 14.09 3.83 14.02
CA LEU A 64 14.21 4.41 12.70
C LEU A 64 12.96 5.19 12.28
N ALA A 65 11.76 4.67 12.56
CA ALA A 65 10.50 5.36 12.25
C ALA A 65 10.37 6.70 13.01
N PHE A 66 10.75 6.74 14.31
CA PHE A 66 10.75 7.98 15.07
C PHE A 66 11.88 8.95 14.67
N LEU A 67 13.04 8.41 14.31
CA LEU A 67 14.16 9.23 13.78
C LEU A 67 13.75 9.95 12.48
N MET A 68 12.95 9.32 11.63
CA MET A 68 12.40 9.99 10.46
C MET A 68 11.50 11.17 10.83
N ALA A 69 10.67 11.05 11.87
CA ALA A 69 9.85 12.18 12.35
C ALA A 69 10.72 13.35 12.82
N ILE A 70 11.79 13.06 13.57
CA ILE A 70 12.75 14.06 14.02
C ILE A 70 13.47 14.70 12.83
N TYR A 71 13.92 13.89 11.88
CA TYR A 71 14.61 14.36 10.69
C TYR A 71 13.72 15.30 9.85
N VAL A 72 12.45 14.93 9.63
CA VAL A 72 11.48 15.80 8.94
C VAL A 72 11.28 17.12 9.70
N GLY A 73 11.24 17.08 11.03
CA GLY A 73 11.21 18.28 11.86
C GLY A 73 12.44 19.17 11.65
N LEU A 74 13.63 18.57 11.56
CA LEU A 74 14.87 19.32 11.27
C LEU A 74 14.86 19.93 9.86
N THR A 75 14.36 19.22 8.84
CA THR A 75 14.26 19.80 7.49
C THR A 75 13.34 21.03 7.44
N LEU A 76 12.30 21.10 8.27
CA LEU A 76 11.45 22.30 8.40
C LEU A 76 12.20 23.52 8.98
N LEU A 77 13.23 23.29 9.80
CA LEU A 77 14.06 24.37 10.36
C LEU A 77 15.10 24.89 9.37
N VAL A 78 15.53 24.03 8.44
CA VAL A 78 16.62 24.33 7.48
C VAL A 78 16.07 24.80 6.14
N GLN A 79 14.81 24.50 5.84
CA GLN A 79 14.19 24.89 4.56
C GLN A 79 14.18 26.40 4.34
N GLN A 80 14.39 26.81 3.09
CA GLN A 80 14.45 28.24 2.71
C GLN A 80 13.09 28.87 2.46
N HIS A 81 12.02 28.09 2.51
CA HIS A 81 10.65 28.51 2.21
C HIS A 81 9.82 28.63 3.48
N PRO A 82 8.84 29.55 3.54
CA PRO A 82 7.94 29.65 4.68
C PRO A 82 7.14 28.36 4.86
N SER A 83 7.15 27.81 6.08
CA SER A 83 6.40 26.61 6.42
C SER A 83 4.90 26.88 6.41
N SER A 84 4.14 25.99 5.81
CA SER A 84 2.68 25.99 5.88
C SER A 84 2.20 25.01 6.96
N ASN A 85 0.93 25.19 7.42
CA ASN A 85 0.34 24.24 8.36
C ASN A 85 0.35 22.81 7.81
N SER A 86 0.23 22.64 6.50
CA SER A 86 0.27 21.32 5.85
C SER A 86 1.65 20.63 5.97
N ASP A 87 2.73 21.40 6.13
CA ASP A 87 4.09 20.85 6.25
C ASP A 87 4.32 20.23 7.63
N TYR A 88 3.77 20.83 8.69
CA TYR A 88 3.82 20.25 10.03
C TYR A 88 3.08 18.89 10.13
N PHE A 89 2.06 18.67 9.29
CA PHE A 89 1.39 17.37 9.20
C PHE A 89 2.30 16.24 8.71
N GLU A 90 3.44 16.55 8.06
CA GLU A 90 4.40 15.50 7.69
C GLU A 90 5.10 14.94 8.93
N ILE A 91 5.43 15.76 9.93
CA ILE A 91 5.96 15.25 11.21
C ILE A 91 4.94 14.32 11.86
N TYR A 92 3.67 14.75 11.90
CA TYR A 92 2.59 13.92 12.43
C TYR A 92 2.45 12.59 11.70
N LYS A 93 2.58 12.55 10.37
CA LYS A 93 2.53 11.30 9.59
C LYS A 93 3.60 10.31 10.05
N TRP A 94 4.83 10.75 10.21
CA TRP A 94 5.93 9.89 10.65
C TRP A 94 5.80 9.44 12.11
N LEU A 95 5.33 10.32 13.00
CA LEU A 95 4.99 9.96 14.38
C LEU A 95 3.86 8.93 14.41
N LYS A 96 2.81 9.16 13.64
CA LYS A 96 1.69 8.23 13.51
C LYS A 96 2.16 6.87 13.00
N TYR A 97 3.03 6.84 11.99
CA TYR A 97 3.61 5.61 11.48
C TYR A 97 4.32 4.82 12.59
N GLY A 98 5.16 5.47 13.39
CA GLY A 98 5.85 4.83 14.52
C GLY A 98 4.87 4.29 15.57
N VAL A 99 3.86 5.09 15.94
CA VAL A 99 2.83 4.67 16.92
C VAL A 99 1.96 3.53 16.37
N LEU A 100 1.55 3.61 15.11
CA LEU A 100 0.75 2.58 14.44
C LEU A 100 1.50 1.24 14.42
N PHE A 101 2.79 1.29 14.13
CA PHE A 101 3.64 0.13 14.10
C PHE A 101 3.77 -0.51 15.49
N LEU A 102 3.96 0.30 16.55
CA LEU A 102 3.95 -0.17 17.95
C LEU A 102 2.59 -0.76 18.35
N PHE A 103 1.52 -0.06 18.00
CA PHE A 103 0.16 -0.51 18.32
C PHE A 103 -0.16 -1.86 17.67
N PHE A 104 0.19 -2.05 16.40
CA PHE A 104 -0.01 -3.34 15.73
C PHE A 104 0.82 -4.47 16.34
N GLY A 105 1.97 -4.17 16.95
CA GLY A 105 2.74 -5.15 17.72
C GLY A 105 2.00 -5.74 18.92
N LEU A 106 0.97 -5.05 19.44
CA LEU A 106 0.13 -5.51 20.56
C LEU A 106 -0.99 -6.47 20.14
N LEU A 107 -1.28 -6.59 18.83
CA LEU A 107 -2.44 -7.32 18.35
C LEU A 107 -2.28 -8.84 18.47
N ASP A 108 -3.42 -9.52 18.61
CA ASP A 108 -3.52 -10.96 18.42
C ASP A 108 -3.61 -11.27 16.93
N PHE A 109 -2.49 -11.65 16.34
CA PHE A 109 -2.43 -11.96 14.90
C PHE A 109 -3.22 -13.21 14.51
N GLN A 110 -3.55 -14.11 15.43
CA GLN A 110 -4.44 -15.24 15.12
C GLN A 110 -5.87 -14.75 14.87
N PHE A 111 -6.33 -13.77 15.64
CA PHE A 111 -7.62 -13.14 15.40
C PHE A 111 -7.63 -12.35 14.09
N ILE A 112 -6.59 -11.55 13.84
CA ILE A 112 -6.41 -10.81 12.58
C ILE A 112 -6.44 -11.78 11.38
N LYS A 113 -5.69 -12.88 11.45
CA LYS A 113 -5.65 -13.92 10.42
C LYS A 113 -7.03 -14.49 10.08
N ARG A 114 -7.89 -14.65 11.08
CA ARG A 114 -9.27 -15.11 10.86
C ARG A 114 -10.18 -14.04 10.27
N SER A 115 -9.92 -12.77 10.53
CA SER A 115 -10.72 -11.64 10.06
C SER A 115 -10.42 -11.23 8.61
N ILE A 116 -9.16 -11.37 8.17
CA ILE A 116 -8.72 -10.93 6.83
C ILE A 116 -9.54 -11.54 5.68
N PRO A 117 -9.88 -12.86 5.63
CA PRO A 117 -10.68 -13.40 4.57
C PRO A 117 -12.08 -12.76 4.45
N TRP A 118 -12.71 -12.44 5.57
CA TRP A 118 -14.01 -11.78 5.59
C TRP A 118 -13.93 -10.34 5.10
N ILE A 119 -12.92 -9.59 5.55
CA ILE A 119 -12.63 -8.24 5.07
C ILE A 119 -12.41 -8.25 3.56
N PHE A 120 -11.62 -9.21 3.05
CA PHE A 120 -11.36 -9.37 1.64
C PHE A 120 -12.63 -9.69 0.83
N ILE A 121 -13.47 -10.63 1.30
CA ILE A 121 -14.72 -10.99 0.62
C ILE A 121 -15.64 -9.77 0.54
N LEU A 122 -15.85 -9.06 1.64
CA LEU A 122 -16.67 -7.85 1.67
C LEU A 122 -16.14 -6.78 0.71
N LEU A 123 -14.83 -6.56 0.72
CA LEU A 123 -14.17 -5.60 -0.17
C LEU A 123 -14.33 -6.01 -1.64
N THR A 124 -14.19 -7.30 -1.93
CA THR A 124 -14.39 -7.85 -3.29
C THR A 124 -15.82 -7.64 -3.76
N VAL A 125 -16.81 -7.98 -2.94
CA VAL A 125 -18.23 -7.78 -3.29
C VAL A 125 -18.50 -6.31 -3.58
N PHE A 126 -18.05 -5.41 -2.71
CA PHE A 126 -18.26 -3.98 -2.90
C PHE A 126 -17.58 -3.44 -4.18
N ASN A 127 -16.37 -3.90 -4.47
CA ASN A 127 -15.66 -3.53 -5.69
C ASN A 127 -16.33 -4.07 -6.96
N LEU A 128 -16.90 -5.28 -6.92
CA LEU A 128 -17.66 -5.84 -8.04
C LEU A 128 -18.98 -5.09 -8.25
N LEU A 129 -19.71 -4.74 -7.19
CA LEU A 129 -20.91 -3.92 -7.29
C LEU A 129 -20.62 -2.57 -7.94
N HIS A 130 -19.51 -1.93 -7.55
CA HIS A 130 -19.01 -0.71 -8.20
C HIS A 130 -18.67 -0.95 -9.68
N PHE A 131 -17.90 -2.00 -9.96
CA PHE A 131 -17.44 -2.31 -11.31
C PHE A 131 -18.59 -2.59 -12.28
N PHE A 132 -19.61 -3.30 -11.84
CA PHE A 132 -20.81 -3.60 -12.64
C PHE A 132 -21.87 -2.49 -12.62
N ASN A 133 -21.59 -1.32 -12.08
CA ASN A 133 -22.53 -0.20 -11.98
C ASN A 133 -23.84 -0.55 -11.28
N PHE A 134 -23.76 -1.34 -10.20
CA PHE A 134 -24.97 -1.68 -9.45
C PHE A 134 -25.68 -0.39 -8.98
N PRO A 135 -27.03 -0.30 -9.18
CA PRO A 135 -27.78 0.91 -8.87
C PRO A 135 -27.51 1.44 -7.46
N GLY A 136 -27.25 2.73 -7.33
CA GLY A 136 -27.00 3.41 -6.05
C GLY A 136 -25.57 3.30 -5.51
N VAL A 137 -24.80 2.26 -5.85
CA VAL A 137 -23.43 2.08 -5.32
C VAL A 137 -22.50 3.18 -5.83
N ASN A 138 -22.47 3.44 -7.13
CA ASN A 138 -21.61 4.48 -7.69
C ASN A 138 -22.05 5.88 -7.24
N THR A 139 -23.33 6.14 -7.09
CA THR A 139 -23.84 7.40 -6.53
C THR A 139 -23.41 7.58 -5.07
N LEU A 140 -23.45 6.51 -4.28
CA LEU A 140 -22.96 6.54 -2.90
C LEU A 140 -21.44 6.82 -2.87
N LEU A 141 -20.66 6.12 -3.70
CA LEU A 141 -19.23 6.31 -3.80
C LEU A 141 -18.88 7.74 -4.24
N GLU A 142 -19.58 8.27 -5.21
CA GLU A 142 -19.43 9.64 -5.66
C GLU A 142 -19.60 10.64 -4.53
N LYS A 143 -20.62 10.48 -3.69
CA LYS A 143 -20.87 11.37 -2.56
C LYS A 143 -19.84 11.25 -1.45
N THR A 144 -19.26 10.06 -1.24
CA THR A 144 -18.49 9.78 -0.04
C THR A 144 -16.98 9.77 -0.27
N TYR A 145 -16.51 9.35 -1.45
CA TYR A 145 -15.06 9.17 -1.73
C TYR A 145 -14.51 10.18 -2.73
N GLY A 146 -15.38 10.94 -3.37
CA GLY A 146 -14.95 11.90 -4.36
C GLY A 146 -14.61 13.24 -3.75
N GLY A 147 -13.36 13.59 -3.78
CA GLY A 147 -12.91 14.98 -3.66
C GLY A 147 -13.10 15.70 -4.99
N GLY A 148 -14.30 16.22 -5.28
CA GLY A 148 -14.50 17.09 -6.45
C GLY A 148 -14.50 16.38 -7.82
N LEU A 149 -13.55 16.67 -8.69
CA LEU A 149 -13.56 16.29 -10.12
C LEU A 149 -13.51 14.79 -10.45
N HIS A 150 -13.06 13.94 -9.55
CA HIS A 150 -12.94 12.49 -9.81
C HIS A 150 -14.26 11.73 -9.71
N ILE A 151 -15.28 12.34 -9.16
CA ILE A 151 -16.58 11.75 -8.89
C ILE A 151 -17.33 11.40 -10.17
N GLN A 152 -17.29 12.29 -11.17
CA GLN A 152 -18.01 12.12 -12.44
C GLN A 152 -17.55 10.86 -13.21
N PHE A 153 -16.41 10.29 -12.82
CA PHE A 153 -15.79 9.16 -13.50
C PHE A 153 -15.94 7.83 -12.74
N PHE A 154 -16.42 7.85 -11.49
CA PHE A 154 -16.81 6.62 -10.83
C PHE A 154 -17.89 5.93 -11.64
N GLY A 155 -17.61 4.78 -12.16
CA GLY A 155 -18.57 3.99 -12.94
C GLY A 155 -18.56 4.25 -14.44
N LYS A 156 -18.14 5.40 -14.94
CA LYS A 156 -18.05 5.64 -16.39
C LYS A 156 -16.63 5.51 -16.91
N ASN A 157 -15.68 6.18 -16.27
CA ASN A 157 -14.33 6.21 -16.79
C ASN A 157 -13.35 6.84 -15.80
N SER A 158 -12.32 6.13 -15.41
CA SER A 158 -11.31 6.64 -14.48
C SER A 158 -10.16 7.39 -15.13
N LEU A 159 -10.15 7.56 -16.46
CA LEU A 159 -9.04 8.17 -17.20
C LEU A 159 -9.46 9.31 -18.14
N GLY A 160 -10.70 9.78 -18.08
CA GLY A 160 -11.21 10.80 -18.98
C GLY A 160 -11.45 10.32 -20.41
N LEU A 161 -11.24 9.04 -20.72
CA LEU A 161 -11.50 8.43 -22.02
C LEU A 161 -12.87 7.73 -22.00
N PRO A 162 -13.74 7.93 -23.01
CA PRO A 162 -15.14 7.50 -22.92
C PRO A 162 -15.37 5.99 -22.83
N ALA A 163 -14.34 5.18 -22.88
CA ALA A 163 -14.50 3.75 -23.10
C ALA A 163 -13.74 2.84 -22.12
N VAL A 164 -12.96 3.35 -21.16
CA VAL A 164 -12.15 2.50 -20.30
C VAL A 164 -12.62 2.56 -18.86
N LYS A 165 -13.30 1.51 -18.39
CA LYS A 165 -13.63 1.38 -16.99
C LYS A 165 -12.53 0.64 -16.25
N ARG A 166 -12.00 1.26 -15.21
CA ARG A 166 -11.06 0.68 -14.26
C ARG A 166 -11.72 0.55 -12.89
N MET A 167 -11.44 -0.54 -12.19
CA MET A 167 -11.99 -0.74 -10.86
C MET A 167 -11.24 0.12 -9.83
N VAL A 168 -11.91 1.13 -9.29
CA VAL A 168 -11.35 2.07 -8.29
C VAL A 168 -11.79 1.77 -6.86
N GLY A 169 -12.98 1.19 -6.68
CA GLY A 169 -13.55 0.83 -5.39
C GLY A 169 -13.54 1.96 -4.37
N THR A 170 -13.32 1.62 -3.12
CA THR A 170 -13.20 2.59 -2.00
C THR A 170 -11.88 3.37 -2.00
N MET A 171 -10.92 2.99 -2.84
CA MET A 171 -9.61 3.66 -2.93
C MET A 171 -9.64 4.90 -3.81
N ALA A 172 -10.69 5.13 -4.58
CA ALA A 172 -10.84 6.21 -5.56
C ALA A 172 -9.70 6.31 -6.60
N ASN A 173 -8.77 5.36 -6.58
CA ASN A 173 -7.63 5.28 -7.48
C ASN A 173 -7.40 3.81 -7.89
N PRO A 174 -7.41 3.49 -9.19
CA PRO A 174 -7.27 2.10 -9.62
C PRO A 174 -5.86 1.52 -9.36
N ASN A 175 -4.81 2.34 -9.33
CA ASN A 175 -3.47 1.87 -9.02
C ASN A 175 -3.36 1.48 -7.53
N ILE A 176 -3.94 2.29 -6.65
CA ILE A 176 -3.97 2.00 -5.21
C ILE A 176 -4.87 0.81 -4.91
N ASN A 177 -6.02 0.70 -5.60
CA ASN A 177 -6.91 -0.44 -5.46
C ASN A 177 -6.23 -1.75 -5.93
N ALA A 178 -5.47 -1.70 -7.04
CA ALA A 178 -4.68 -2.84 -7.51
C ALA A 178 -3.60 -3.25 -6.49
N LEU A 179 -2.93 -2.27 -5.88
CA LEU A 179 -1.94 -2.52 -4.83
C LEU A 179 -2.58 -3.16 -3.60
N LEU A 180 -3.75 -2.68 -3.17
CA LEU A 180 -4.53 -3.27 -2.10
C LEU A 180 -4.83 -4.76 -2.37
N PHE A 181 -5.35 -5.09 -3.56
CA PHE A 181 -5.63 -6.48 -3.92
C PHE A 181 -4.35 -7.31 -4.11
N THR A 182 -3.22 -6.70 -4.47
CA THR A 182 -1.91 -7.37 -4.47
C THR A 182 -1.50 -7.77 -3.05
N PHE A 183 -1.72 -6.94 -2.03
CA PHE A 183 -1.51 -7.33 -0.63
C PHE A 183 -2.35 -8.54 -0.24
N PHE A 184 -3.62 -8.57 -0.62
CA PHE A 184 -4.47 -9.73 -0.37
C PHE A 184 -4.01 -10.98 -1.14
N SER A 185 -3.56 -10.84 -2.39
CA SER A 185 -3.02 -11.97 -3.16
C SER A 185 -1.79 -12.57 -2.48
N ILE A 186 -0.88 -11.73 -1.98
CA ILE A 186 0.28 -12.18 -1.22
C ILE A 186 -0.14 -12.88 0.08
N TYR A 187 -1.12 -12.31 0.78
CA TYR A 187 -1.64 -12.92 2.01
C TYR A 187 -2.24 -14.31 1.76
N PHE A 188 -2.97 -14.48 0.66
CA PHE A 188 -3.57 -15.76 0.28
C PHE A 188 -2.65 -16.65 -0.56
N LEU A 189 -1.39 -16.28 -0.76
CA LEU A 189 -0.44 -17.10 -1.50
C LEU A 189 -0.45 -18.54 -0.94
N PRO A 190 -0.70 -19.58 -1.76
CA PRO A 190 -0.85 -20.96 -1.28
C PRO A 190 0.50 -21.61 -0.99
N LEU A 191 1.23 -21.09 0.03
CA LEU A 191 2.52 -21.66 0.45
C LEU A 191 2.41 -23.13 0.84
N GLN A 192 1.35 -23.48 1.53
CA GLN A 192 0.85 -24.84 1.65
C GLN A 192 -0.33 -24.96 0.70
N PHE A 193 -0.26 -25.90 -0.25
CA PHE A 193 -1.20 -25.97 -1.38
C PHE A 193 -2.60 -26.40 -0.93
N GLU A 194 -3.38 -25.46 -0.40
CA GLU A 194 -4.78 -25.63 -0.01
C GLU A 194 -5.71 -25.03 -1.07
N ARG A 195 -6.72 -25.80 -1.52
CA ARG A 195 -7.70 -25.37 -2.55
C ARG A 195 -8.41 -24.07 -2.19
N LYS A 196 -8.82 -23.91 -0.91
CA LYS A 196 -9.48 -22.68 -0.44
C LYS A 196 -8.58 -21.47 -0.58
N ARG A 197 -7.32 -21.63 -0.20
CA ARG A 197 -6.31 -20.58 -0.27
C ARG A 197 -5.98 -20.21 -1.70
N LEU A 198 -5.82 -21.20 -2.57
CA LEU A 198 -5.65 -20.99 -4.01
C LEU A 198 -6.85 -20.23 -4.61
N PHE A 199 -8.08 -20.58 -4.26
CA PHE A 199 -9.27 -19.87 -4.73
C PHE A 199 -9.26 -18.39 -4.32
N LEU A 200 -9.00 -18.06 -3.04
CA LEU A 200 -8.92 -16.68 -2.57
C LEU A 200 -7.78 -15.92 -3.24
N PHE A 201 -6.65 -16.57 -3.47
CA PHE A 201 -5.51 -16.03 -4.20
C PHE A 201 -5.91 -15.64 -5.64
N LEU A 202 -6.53 -16.57 -6.38
CA LEU A 202 -6.96 -16.34 -7.76
C LEU A 202 -8.05 -15.26 -7.85
N MET A 203 -8.97 -15.23 -6.88
CA MET A 203 -9.95 -14.16 -6.76
C MET A 203 -9.29 -12.80 -6.55
N ALA A 204 -8.28 -12.71 -5.66
CA ALA A 204 -7.51 -11.49 -5.46
C ALA A 204 -6.76 -11.07 -6.74
N MET A 205 -6.15 -12.02 -7.46
CA MET A 205 -5.50 -11.76 -8.74
C MET A 205 -6.46 -11.24 -9.81
N THR A 206 -7.68 -11.79 -9.89
CA THR A 206 -8.73 -11.28 -10.79
C THR A 206 -9.04 -9.81 -10.47
N MET A 207 -9.16 -9.47 -9.18
CA MET A 207 -9.41 -8.08 -8.77
C MET A 207 -8.23 -7.15 -9.12
N VAL A 208 -6.99 -7.61 -9.00
CA VAL A 208 -5.80 -6.85 -9.46
C VAL A 208 -5.91 -6.53 -10.95
N PHE A 209 -6.28 -7.52 -11.77
CA PHE A 209 -6.38 -7.33 -13.22
C PHE A 209 -7.57 -6.45 -13.63
N LEU A 210 -8.70 -6.51 -12.92
CA LEU A 210 -9.84 -5.60 -13.14
C LEU A 210 -9.50 -4.12 -12.87
N CYS A 211 -8.51 -3.83 -12.05
CA CYS A 211 -8.01 -2.48 -11.84
C CYS A 211 -7.25 -1.92 -13.05
N GLN A 212 -6.82 -2.77 -13.98
CA GLN A 212 -6.06 -2.39 -15.19
C GLN A 212 -4.87 -1.47 -14.88
N SER A 213 -4.08 -1.81 -13.85
CA SER A 213 -2.91 -1.05 -13.42
C SER A 213 -1.63 -1.64 -14.01
N ARG A 214 -0.94 -0.86 -14.86
CA ARG A 214 0.37 -1.26 -15.41
C ARG A 214 1.39 -1.54 -14.31
N THR A 215 1.42 -0.69 -13.30
CA THR A 215 2.29 -0.88 -12.13
C THR A 215 2.03 -2.21 -11.44
N ALA A 216 0.75 -2.57 -11.25
CA ALA A 216 0.42 -3.85 -10.62
C ALA A 216 0.85 -5.05 -11.47
N LEU A 217 0.77 -4.97 -12.80
CA LEU A 217 1.29 -6.02 -13.68
C LEU A 217 2.81 -6.21 -13.51
N VAL A 218 3.57 -5.11 -13.45
CA VAL A 218 5.02 -5.16 -13.18
C VAL A 218 5.29 -5.75 -11.81
N VAL A 219 4.55 -5.34 -10.78
CA VAL A 219 4.66 -5.91 -9.43
C VAL A 219 4.40 -7.41 -9.46
N VAL A 220 3.30 -7.87 -10.06
CA VAL A 220 2.97 -9.30 -10.16
C VAL A 220 4.10 -10.06 -10.88
N PHE A 221 4.62 -9.52 -11.97
CA PHE A 221 5.75 -10.14 -12.68
C PHE A 221 6.99 -10.27 -11.79
N VAL A 222 7.37 -9.20 -11.06
CA VAL A 222 8.51 -9.25 -10.12
C VAL A 222 8.29 -10.25 -9.00
N LEU A 223 7.07 -10.33 -8.44
CA LEU A 223 6.75 -11.29 -7.38
C LEU A 223 6.89 -12.75 -7.85
N PHE A 224 6.35 -13.08 -9.04
CA PHE A 224 6.48 -14.42 -9.60
C PHE A 224 7.93 -14.75 -10.00
N SER A 225 8.66 -13.76 -10.53
CA SER A 225 10.09 -13.92 -10.83
C SER A 225 10.89 -14.22 -9.56
N TYR A 226 10.64 -13.49 -8.48
CA TYR A 226 11.26 -13.74 -7.18
C TYR A 226 10.97 -15.15 -6.67
N LEU A 227 9.70 -15.58 -6.71
CA LEU A 227 9.32 -16.94 -6.30
C LEU A 227 9.98 -18.01 -7.18
N GLY A 228 9.99 -17.82 -8.49
CA GLY A 228 10.60 -18.77 -9.43
C GLY A 228 12.11 -18.91 -9.27
N ILE A 229 12.81 -17.80 -9.04
CA ILE A 229 14.28 -17.78 -8.92
C ILE A 229 14.73 -18.29 -7.53
N PHE A 230 14.16 -17.75 -6.45
CA PHE A 230 14.66 -17.99 -5.10
C PHE A 230 13.90 -19.07 -4.33
N HIS A 231 12.68 -19.38 -4.75
CA HIS A 231 11.77 -20.29 -4.05
C HIS A 231 11.12 -21.31 -4.99
N SER A 232 11.82 -21.73 -6.06
CA SER A 232 11.31 -22.68 -7.05
C SER A 232 10.84 -24.02 -6.45
N LYS A 233 11.38 -24.41 -5.30
CA LYS A 233 11.03 -25.63 -4.56
C LYS A 233 9.80 -25.50 -3.64
N ILE A 234 9.19 -24.31 -3.54
CA ILE A 234 8.03 -24.07 -2.67
C ILE A 234 6.81 -24.87 -3.14
N TRP A 235 6.73 -25.07 -4.43
CA TRP A 235 5.67 -25.84 -5.07
C TRP A 235 6.27 -26.93 -5.95
N SER A 236 5.55 -28.07 -6.06
CA SER A 236 5.83 -29.09 -7.07
C SER A 236 5.58 -28.53 -8.48
N ARG A 237 6.13 -29.17 -9.51
CA ARG A 237 5.89 -28.75 -10.91
C ARG A 237 4.39 -28.67 -11.25
N LYS A 238 3.58 -29.60 -10.72
CA LYS A 238 2.12 -29.61 -10.90
C LYS A 238 1.46 -28.41 -10.25
N GLU A 239 1.86 -28.05 -9.04
CA GLU A 239 1.33 -26.90 -8.31
C GLU A 239 1.73 -25.58 -8.96
N TRP A 240 2.99 -25.46 -9.43
CA TRP A 240 3.44 -24.33 -10.23
C TRP A 240 2.56 -24.14 -11.47
N LEU A 241 2.30 -25.24 -12.21
CA LEU A 241 1.43 -25.21 -13.38
C LEU A 241 0.01 -24.76 -13.00
N GLN A 242 -0.55 -25.28 -11.91
CA GLN A 242 -1.90 -24.89 -11.45
C GLN A 242 -1.99 -23.43 -11.06
N VAL A 243 -0.99 -22.89 -10.35
CA VAL A 243 -0.95 -21.46 -10.01
C VAL A 243 -0.81 -20.62 -11.27
N PHE A 244 0.10 -20.97 -12.17
CA PHE A 244 0.35 -20.23 -13.40
C PHE A 244 -0.88 -20.21 -14.32
N VAL A 245 -1.47 -21.38 -14.59
CA VAL A 245 -2.70 -21.48 -15.38
C VAL A 245 -3.84 -20.72 -14.71
N GLY A 246 -3.97 -20.81 -13.38
CA GLY A 246 -4.98 -20.07 -12.62
C GLY A 246 -4.81 -18.55 -12.75
N VAL A 247 -3.59 -18.03 -12.70
CA VAL A 247 -3.31 -16.60 -12.89
C VAL A 247 -3.63 -16.17 -14.32
N ILE A 248 -3.26 -16.96 -15.35
CA ILE A 248 -3.66 -16.68 -16.74
C ILE A 248 -5.17 -16.67 -16.86
N PHE A 249 -5.86 -17.64 -16.26
CA PHE A 249 -7.32 -17.71 -16.28
C PHE A 249 -7.96 -16.49 -15.58
N SER A 250 -7.41 -16.06 -14.44
CA SER A 250 -7.82 -14.82 -13.76
C SER A 250 -7.67 -13.59 -14.65
N PHE A 251 -6.56 -13.51 -15.39
CA PHE A 251 -6.34 -12.44 -16.36
C PHE A 251 -7.36 -12.49 -17.51
N LEU A 252 -7.62 -13.67 -18.07
CA LEU A 252 -8.58 -13.85 -19.16
C LEU A 252 -10.00 -13.52 -18.71
N ILE A 253 -10.41 -13.91 -17.50
CA ILE A 253 -11.71 -13.51 -16.93
C ILE A 253 -11.79 -11.99 -16.83
N ALA A 254 -10.79 -11.33 -16.24
CA ALA A 254 -10.78 -9.88 -16.11
C ALA A 254 -10.82 -9.20 -17.50
N TRP A 255 -10.05 -9.70 -18.45
CA TRP A 255 -10.06 -9.23 -19.83
C TRP A 255 -11.44 -9.36 -20.46
N MET A 256 -12.06 -10.54 -20.37
CA MET A 256 -13.39 -10.80 -20.90
C MET A 256 -14.46 -9.90 -20.27
N LEU A 257 -14.41 -9.70 -18.95
CA LEU A 257 -15.34 -8.81 -18.25
C LEU A 257 -15.16 -7.35 -18.71
N CYS A 258 -13.92 -6.89 -18.85
CA CYS A 258 -13.64 -5.54 -19.35
C CYS A 258 -14.11 -5.33 -20.80
N THR A 259 -13.94 -6.32 -21.66
CA THR A 259 -14.32 -6.22 -23.09
C THR A 259 -15.83 -6.41 -23.33
N SER A 260 -16.43 -7.41 -22.67
CA SER A 260 -17.85 -7.75 -22.91
C SER A 260 -18.83 -6.75 -22.31
N PHE A 261 -18.52 -6.19 -21.13
CA PHE A 261 -19.42 -5.27 -20.45
C PHE A 261 -19.18 -3.79 -20.81
N PHE A 262 -17.96 -3.43 -21.25
CA PHE A 262 -17.58 -2.04 -21.44
C PHE A 262 -17.06 -1.73 -22.85
N GLN A 263 -17.21 -2.65 -23.78
CA GLN A 263 -16.83 -2.55 -25.20
C GLN A 263 -15.36 -2.15 -25.48
N TYR A 264 -14.46 -2.11 -24.46
CA TYR A 264 -13.13 -1.57 -24.71
C TYR A 264 -12.01 -2.15 -23.85
N ALA A 265 -11.12 -2.86 -24.52
CA ALA A 265 -9.82 -3.26 -23.99
C ALA A 265 -8.68 -2.34 -24.46
N ALA A 266 -8.97 -1.10 -24.90
CA ALA A 266 -8.00 -0.20 -25.51
C ALA A 266 -6.78 0.11 -24.63
N TYR A 267 -6.96 0.10 -23.31
CA TYR A 267 -5.85 0.31 -22.39
C TYR A 267 -4.86 -0.87 -22.38
N ASN A 268 -5.39 -2.08 -22.50
CA ASN A 268 -4.55 -3.29 -22.55
C ASN A 268 -3.98 -3.53 -23.95
N SER A 269 -4.70 -3.13 -25.03
CA SER A 269 -4.14 -3.18 -26.39
C SER A 269 -2.94 -2.25 -26.53
N SER A 270 -2.96 -1.07 -25.92
CA SER A 270 -1.81 -0.15 -25.93
C SER A 270 -0.56 -0.72 -25.24
N LEU A 271 -0.73 -1.67 -24.30
CA LEU A 271 0.41 -2.40 -23.73
C LEU A 271 1.00 -3.40 -24.73
N LEU A 272 0.16 -4.11 -25.46
CA LEU A 272 0.58 -5.09 -26.47
C LEU A 272 1.21 -4.42 -27.70
N ASP A 273 0.67 -3.27 -28.10
CA ASP A 273 1.14 -2.52 -29.27
C ASP A 273 2.36 -1.64 -28.96
N GLY A 274 2.86 -1.63 -27.73
CA GLY A 274 3.99 -0.78 -27.30
C GLY A 274 3.67 0.72 -27.23
N THR A 275 2.49 1.16 -27.65
CA THR A 275 2.09 2.59 -27.66
C THR A 275 1.90 3.13 -26.24
N ALA A 276 1.75 2.26 -25.24
CA ALA A 276 1.66 2.64 -23.83
C ALA A 276 2.90 3.40 -23.32
N LEU A 277 4.08 3.09 -23.85
CA LEU A 277 5.34 3.77 -23.49
C LEU A 277 5.37 5.23 -23.97
N PHE A 278 4.60 5.55 -25.02
CA PHE A 278 4.51 6.89 -25.61
C PHE A 278 3.21 7.61 -25.20
N SER A 279 2.45 7.06 -24.27
CA SER A 279 1.22 7.70 -23.79
C SER A 279 1.54 9.05 -23.12
N GLY A 280 0.64 10.02 -23.25
CA GLY A 280 0.80 11.34 -22.61
C GLY A 280 1.00 11.26 -21.09
N SER A 281 0.43 10.23 -20.43
CA SER A 281 0.64 9.97 -19.01
C SER A 281 2.09 9.57 -18.67
N VAL A 282 2.76 8.79 -19.51
CA VAL A 282 4.17 8.40 -19.31
C VAL A 282 5.08 9.59 -19.57
N ARG A 283 4.85 10.31 -20.66
CA ARG A 283 5.61 11.51 -21.02
C ARG A 283 5.51 12.58 -19.90
N GLY A 284 4.32 12.87 -19.42
CA GLY A 284 4.12 13.84 -18.32
C GLY A 284 4.85 13.45 -17.04
N ARG A 285 4.97 12.14 -16.72
CA ARG A 285 5.78 11.67 -15.60
C ARG A 285 7.25 11.97 -15.81
N PHE A 286 7.81 11.65 -16.98
CA PHE A 286 9.23 11.94 -17.27
C PHE A 286 9.53 13.43 -17.24
N GLU A 287 8.64 14.28 -17.73
CA GLU A 287 8.78 15.74 -17.66
C GLU A 287 8.79 16.19 -16.19
N THR A 288 7.86 15.71 -15.39
CA THR A 288 7.81 16.00 -13.94
C THR A 288 9.06 15.49 -13.21
N TRP A 289 9.51 14.25 -13.51
CA TRP A 289 10.71 13.69 -12.87
C TRP A 289 11.97 14.44 -13.26
N SER A 290 12.09 14.89 -14.50
CA SER A 290 13.21 15.74 -14.95
C SER A 290 13.21 17.09 -14.23
N LEU A 291 12.05 17.73 -14.11
CA LEU A 291 11.89 18.98 -13.36
C LEU A 291 12.33 18.82 -11.91
N LEU A 292 11.78 17.83 -11.20
CA LEU A 292 12.13 17.59 -9.80
C LEU A 292 13.58 17.15 -9.64
N GLY A 293 14.12 16.37 -10.58
CA GLY A 293 15.52 15.94 -10.59
C GLY A 293 16.49 17.13 -10.65
N ASN A 294 16.22 18.12 -11.50
CA ASN A 294 17.03 19.34 -11.56
C ASN A 294 16.99 20.11 -10.25
N GLN A 295 15.85 20.20 -9.59
CA GLN A 295 15.72 20.87 -8.30
C GLN A 295 16.41 20.11 -7.16
N ILE A 296 16.46 18.77 -7.19
CA ILE A 296 17.20 17.96 -6.20
C ILE A 296 18.69 18.35 -6.18
N ILE A 297 19.25 18.70 -7.34
CA ILE A 297 20.66 19.11 -7.45
C ILE A 297 20.94 20.44 -6.70
N GLU A 298 19.92 21.30 -6.56
CA GLU A 298 20.05 22.56 -5.83
C GLU A 298 20.20 22.35 -4.31
N GLN A 299 19.51 21.34 -3.76
CA GLN A 299 19.56 21.00 -2.32
C GLN A 299 19.71 19.49 -2.08
N PRO A 300 20.85 18.88 -2.45
CA PRO A 300 20.97 17.43 -2.55
C PRO A 300 20.98 16.70 -1.21
N LEU A 301 21.45 17.33 -0.12
CA LEU A 301 21.64 16.64 1.16
C LEU A 301 20.40 16.61 2.03
N PHE A 302 19.72 17.76 2.20
CA PHE A 302 18.58 17.92 3.10
C PHE A 302 17.25 18.12 2.37
N GLY A 303 17.29 18.39 1.06
CA GLY A 303 16.12 18.65 0.24
C GLY A 303 15.45 19.99 0.57
N HIS A 304 14.28 20.20 -0.02
CA HIS A 304 13.51 21.44 0.10
C HIS A 304 12.54 21.45 1.32
N GLY A 305 12.57 20.42 2.16
CA GLY A 305 11.55 20.20 3.19
C GLY A 305 10.24 19.66 2.62
N PRO A 306 9.19 19.48 3.45
CA PRO A 306 7.90 18.96 2.99
C PRO A 306 7.26 19.79 1.88
N TYR A 307 7.30 21.10 1.99
CA TYR A 307 6.88 22.15 1.04
C TYR A 307 5.69 21.76 0.14
N LYS A 308 4.62 21.32 0.78
CA LYS A 308 3.41 20.82 0.08
C LYS A 308 2.75 21.85 -0.80
N SER A 309 2.77 23.12 -0.40
CA SER A 309 2.20 24.22 -1.17
C SER A 309 2.81 24.32 -2.57
N TYR A 310 4.10 24.04 -2.73
CA TYR A 310 4.75 24.02 -4.03
C TYR A 310 4.09 23.02 -5.00
N PHE A 311 3.82 21.79 -4.54
CA PHE A 311 3.16 20.78 -5.35
C PHE A 311 1.72 21.14 -5.70
N TYR A 312 0.98 21.70 -4.74
CA TYR A 312 -0.42 22.10 -4.96
C TYR A 312 -0.54 23.28 -5.92
N LEU A 313 0.27 24.34 -5.73
CA LEU A 313 0.21 25.55 -6.54
C LEU A 313 0.65 25.32 -7.99
N ASN A 314 1.62 24.43 -8.19
CA ASN A 314 2.14 24.11 -9.51
C ASN A 314 1.48 22.88 -10.15
N HIS A 315 0.48 22.27 -9.51
CA HIS A 315 -0.20 21.05 -9.96
C HIS A 315 0.76 19.89 -10.29
N ILE A 316 1.83 19.75 -9.49
CA ILE A 316 2.88 18.74 -9.68
C ILE A 316 2.50 17.46 -8.94
N TYR A 317 2.49 16.34 -9.66
CA TYR A 317 2.29 15.00 -9.09
C TYR A 317 3.52 14.17 -9.44
N SER A 318 4.38 13.86 -8.46
CA SER A 318 5.63 13.14 -8.72
C SER A 318 5.38 11.73 -9.27
N GLU A 319 4.31 11.07 -8.80
CA GLU A 319 4.02 9.65 -9.12
C GLU A 319 5.26 8.73 -9.06
N ASN A 320 6.28 9.14 -8.28
CA ASN A 320 7.50 8.40 -7.96
C ASN A 320 7.93 8.80 -6.56
N GLU A 321 7.83 7.86 -5.63
CA GLU A 321 8.06 8.16 -4.21
C GLU A 321 9.54 8.39 -3.90
N TYR A 322 10.46 7.77 -4.65
CA TYR A 322 11.89 8.00 -4.45
C TYR A 322 12.29 9.42 -4.83
N ILE A 323 11.80 9.92 -5.96
CA ILE A 323 12.02 11.30 -6.39
C ILE A 323 11.38 12.26 -5.39
N LEU A 324 10.15 11.96 -4.92
CA LEU A 324 9.46 12.76 -3.92
C LEU A 324 10.25 12.84 -2.60
N MET A 325 10.78 11.71 -2.12
CA MET A 325 11.58 11.66 -0.90
C MET A 325 12.92 12.38 -1.06
N ALA A 326 13.59 12.18 -2.20
CA ALA A 326 14.85 12.90 -2.50
C ALA A 326 14.64 14.41 -2.61
N TRP A 327 13.55 14.84 -3.25
CA TRP A 327 13.23 16.26 -3.39
C TRP A 327 12.90 16.90 -2.03
N ARG A 328 12.04 16.24 -1.22
CA ARG A 328 11.63 16.77 0.09
C ARG A 328 12.73 16.71 1.13
N TYR A 329 13.44 15.62 1.19
CA TYR A 329 14.28 15.29 2.34
C TYR A 329 15.75 15.04 1.96
N GLY A 330 16.11 15.25 0.69
CA GLY A 330 17.47 15.06 0.19
C GLY A 330 17.97 13.63 0.27
N PHE A 331 19.27 13.49 0.10
CA PHE A 331 19.95 12.19 0.16
C PHE A 331 19.75 11.47 1.50
N PHE A 332 19.88 12.17 2.62
CA PHE A 332 19.75 11.54 3.94
C PHE A 332 18.33 11.04 4.20
N GLY A 333 17.31 11.82 3.81
CA GLY A 333 15.93 11.39 3.93
C GLY A 333 15.58 10.22 3.02
N LEU A 334 16.10 10.20 1.80
CA LEU A 334 15.94 9.08 0.88
C LEU A 334 16.59 7.80 1.43
N VAL A 335 17.81 7.90 1.95
CA VAL A 335 18.51 6.75 2.57
C VAL A 335 17.71 6.23 3.78
N ALA A 336 17.27 7.11 4.67
CA ALA A 336 16.48 6.72 5.83
C ALA A 336 15.14 6.07 5.41
N TYR A 337 14.47 6.59 4.38
CA TYR A 337 13.29 5.99 3.79
C TYR A 337 13.57 4.58 3.23
N LEU A 338 14.65 4.42 2.47
CA LEU A 338 15.04 3.12 1.92
C LEU A 338 15.38 2.10 3.02
N LEU A 339 15.99 2.53 4.13
CA LEU A 339 16.28 1.67 5.26
C LEU A 339 15.02 1.07 5.90
N LEU A 340 13.85 1.77 5.84
CA LEU A 340 12.59 1.21 6.30
C LEU A 340 12.16 -0.06 5.54
N TYR A 341 12.64 -0.24 4.31
CA TYR A 341 12.35 -1.43 3.50
C TYR A 341 13.52 -2.42 3.50
N PHE A 342 14.74 -1.93 3.26
CA PHE A 342 15.89 -2.82 3.08
C PHE A 342 16.34 -3.51 4.37
N TRP A 343 16.18 -2.85 5.52
CA TRP A 343 16.51 -3.48 6.80
C TRP A 343 15.64 -4.73 7.07
N PRO A 344 14.29 -4.65 7.12
CA PRO A 344 13.49 -5.84 7.33
C PRO A 344 13.63 -6.86 6.19
N LEU A 345 13.80 -6.39 4.93
CA LEU A 345 14.03 -7.27 3.79
C LEU A 345 15.28 -8.12 3.98
N LYS A 346 16.42 -7.51 4.34
CA LYS A 346 17.66 -8.22 4.65
C LYS A 346 17.45 -9.24 5.77
N LEU A 347 16.79 -8.84 6.86
CA LEU A 347 16.51 -9.69 8.00
C LEU A 347 15.71 -10.92 7.59
N PHE A 348 14.61 -10.75 6.85
CA PHE A 348 13.72 -11.85 6.46
C PHE A 348 14.36 -12.79 5.42
N ILE A 349 15.15 -12.27 4.48
CA ILE A 349 15.91 -13.11 3.51
C ILE A 349 16.92 -13.98 4.24
N GLN A 350 17.63 -13.46 5.25
CA GLN A 350 18.62 -14.22 6.01
C GLN A 350 18.03 -15.39 6.78
N LEU A 351 16.76 -15.31 7.19
CA LEU A 351 16.08 -16.39 7.91
C LEU A 351 15.82 -17.63 7.06
N LYS A 352 15.74 -17.50 5.73
CA LYS A 352 15.49 -18.58 4.77
C LYS A 352 14.26 -19.45 5.08
N LYS A 353 13.28 -18.91 5.83
CA LYS A 353 12.07 -19.63 6.22
C LYS A 353 10.91 -19.25 5.31
N GLN A 354 10.13 -20.25 4.86
CA GLN A 354 9.00 -20.04 3.94
C GLN A 354 7.92 -19.12 4.52
N GLU A 355 7.73 -19.12 5.83
CA GLU A 355 6.74 -18.27 6.51
C GLU A 355 7.01 -16.75 6.35
N PHE A 356 8.26 -16.35 6.01
CA PHE A 356 8.61 -14.95 5.76
C PHE A 356 8.43 -14.53 4.29
N ILE A 357 8.16 -15.46 3.38
CA ILE A 357 7.97 -15.15 1.96
C ILE A 357 6.87 -14.09 1.75
N PRO A 358 5.67 -14.16 2.35
CA PRO A 358 4.65 -13.13 2.16
C PRO A 358 5.14 -11.74 2.57
N PHE A 359 5.88 -11.64 3.66
CA PHE A 359 6.41 -10.36 4.14
C PHE A 359 7.48 -9.79 3.21
N ILE A 360 8.35 -10.64 2.67
CA ILE A 360 9.32 -10.25 1.63
C ILE A 360 8.60 -9.74 0.38
N LEU A 361 7.55 -10.44 -0.07
CA LEU A 361 6.77 -10.04 -1.23
C LEU A 361 6.04 -8.71 -1.02
N VAL A 362 5.54 -8.44 0.20
CA VAL A 362 4.96 -7.12 0.55
C VAL A 362 6.01 -6.01 0.45
N LEU A 363 7.22 -6.23 0.98
CA LEU A 363 8.31 -5.25 0.88
C LEU A 363 8.70 -4.99 -0.58
N LEU A 364 8.84 -6.04 -1.39
CA LEU A 364 9.10 -5.91 -2.83
C LEU A 364 7.97 -5.18 -3.56
N THR A 365 6.72 -5.46 -3.21
CA THR A 365 5.56 -4.75 -3.75
C THR A 365 5.63 -3.25 -3.47
N MET A 366 5.95 -2.85 -2.25
CA MET A 366 6.11 -1.44 -1.91
C MET A 366 7.26 -0.80 -2.70
N LEU A 367 8.43 -1.44 -2.73
CA LEU A 367 9.60 -0.93 -3.46
C LEU A 367 9.34 -0.77 -4.97
N VAL A 368 8.72 -1.76 -5.61
CA VAL A 368 8.43 -1.69 -7.05
C VAL A 368 7.34 -0.68 -7.35
N SER A 369 6.28 -0.64 -6.55
CA SER A 369 5.19 0.31 -6.77
C SER A 369 5.62 1.77 -6.54
N ALA A 370 6.60 2.01 -5.67
CA ALA A 370 7.17 3.33 -5.41
C ALA A 370 7.87 3.97 -6.63
N LEU A 371 8.22 3.18 -7.64
CA LEU A 371 8.78 3.70 -8.91
C LEU A 371 7.77 4.50 -9.75
N THR A 372 6.49 4.21 -9.61
CA THR A 372 5.44 4.81 -10.46
C THR A 372 4.20 5.29 -9.69
N ASN A 373 4.24 5.21 -8.37
CA ASN A 373 3.21 5.68 -7.45
C ASN A 373 3.88 6.14 -6.14
N ASN A 374 3.07 6.63 -5.21
CA ASN A 374 3.53 7.02 -3.87
C ASN A 374 2.83 6.14 -2.80
N PRO A 375 3.11 4.82 -2.73
CA PRO A 375 2.35 3.88 -1.91
C PRO A 375 2.44 4.18 -0.41
N PHE A 376 3.55 4.71 0.09
CA PHE A 376 3.73 5.05 1.50
C PHE A 376 2.96 6.32 1.90
N THR A 377 2.69 7.21 0.94
CA THR A 377 1.86 8.39 1.21
C THR A 377 0.37 8.06 1.21
N GLU A 378 -0.02 6.89 0.67
CA GLU A 378 -1.39 6.41 0.66
C GLU A 378 -1.74 5.72 1.98
N ARG A 379 -2.59 6.36 2.77
CA ARG A 379 -2.89 5.94 4.16
C ARG A 379 -3.43 4.51 4.28
N ASN A 380 -4.22 4.07 3.32
CA ASN A 380 -4.78 2.72 3.34
C ASN A 380 -3.69 1.67 3.15
N ILE A 381 -2.72 1.95 2.30
CA ILE A 381 -1.56 1.08 2.05
C ILE A 381 -0.58 1.15 3.22
N GLU A 382 -0.34 2.36 3.79
CA GLU A 382 0.47 2.55 4.99
C GLU A 382 0.00 1.65 6.14
N VAL A 383 -1.31 1.62 6.40
CA VAL A 383 -1.90 0.80 7.48
C VAL A 383 -1.66 -0.69 7.26
N LEU A 384 -1.91 -1.18 6.05
CA LEU A 384 -1.67 -2.58 5.70
C LEU A 384 -0.19 -2.94 5.76
N PHE A 385 0.68 -2.05 5.31
CA PHE A 385 2.11 -2.22 5.38
C PHE A 385 2.59 -2.31 6.83
N CYS A 386 2.17 -1.38 7.71
CA CYS A 386 2.48 -1.41 9.14
C CYS A 386 2.01 -2.70 9.81
N LEU A 387 0.78 -3.15 9.49
CA LEU A 387 0.23 -4.39 10.04
C LEU A 387 1.08 -5.60 9.62
N ASN A 388 1.41 -5.71 8.34
CA ASN A 388 2.23 -6.81 7.83
C ASN A 388 3.62 -6.82 8.47
N LEU A 389 4.26 -5.66 8.58
CA LEU A 389 5.60 -5.55 9.13
C LEU A 389 5.63 -5.82 10.64
N ALA A 390 4.66 -5.32 11.40
CA ALA A 390 4.51 -5.62 12.83
C ALA A 390 4.31 -7.13 13.06
N TRP A 391 3.50 -7.75 12.21
CA TRP A 391 3.32 -9.21 12.25
C TRP A 391 4.61 -9.96 11.97
N ALA A 392 5.32 -9.60 10.89
CA ALA A 392 6.60 -10.22 10.53
C ALA A 392 7.64 -10.12 11.65
N LEU A 393 7.77 -8.95 12.27
CA LEU A 393 8.71 -8.75 13.37
C LEU A 393 8.32 -9.52 14.61
N LYS A 394 7.04 -9.66 14.90
CA LYS A 394 6.58 -10.53 16.01
C LYS A 394 6.94 -12.01 15.73
N CYS A 395 6.66 -12.52 14.53
CA CYS A 395 7.07 -13.87 14.13
C CYS A 395 8.59 -14.05 14.27
N PHE A 396 9.37 -13.06 13.87
CA PHE A 396 10.83 -13.09 14.02
C PHE A 396 11.27 -13.19 15.49
N GLN A 397 10.65 -12.39 16.36
CA GLN A 397 10.98 -12.38 17.79
C GLN A 397 10.59 -13.70 18.46
N ASP A 398 9.43 -14.26 18.12
CA ASP A 398 8.99 -15.56 18.63
C ASP A 398 10.00 -16.67 18.28
N LEU A 399 10.48 -16.68 17.02
CA LEU A 399 11.53 -17.62 16.59
C LEU A 399 12.84 -17.45 17.34
N LYS A 400 13.30 -16.21 17.59
CA LYS A 400 14.52 -15.94 18.35
C LYS A 400 14.40 -16.43 19.79
N ASN A 401 13.24 -16.23 20.41
CA ASN A 401 12.96 -16.67 21.77
C ASN A 401 12.94 -18.21 21.87
N GLU A 402 12.47 -18.93 20.85
CA GLU A 402 12.50 -20.40 20.80
C GLU A 402 13.92 -20.94 20.63
N GLN A 403 14.78 -20.28 19.85
CA GLN A 403 16.18 -20.66 19.66
C GLN A 403 17.03 -20.39 20.90
N GLY A 404 16.75 -19.34 21.67
CA GLY A 404 17.47 -19.02 22.92
C GLY A 404 17.09 -19.93 24.12
N LYS A 405 16.06 -20.77 23.95
CA LYS A 405 15.64 -21.75 24.97
C LYS A 405 16.21 -23.15 24.72
N LYS A 406 16.82 -23.37 23.58
CA LYS A 406 17.57 -24.61 23.24
C LYS A 406 19.04 -24.43 23.49
#